data_054a1aac4d9552ebc2d8987e515227cc
#
_entry.id   054a1aac4d9552ebc2d8987e515227cc
#
_cell.length_a   1.000
_cell.length_b   1.000
_cell.length_c   1.000
_cell.angle_alpha   90.00
_cell.angle_beta   90.00
_cell.angle_gamma   90.00
#
_symmetry.space_group_name_H-M   'P 1'
#
loop_
_entity.id
_entity.type
_entity.pdbx_description
1 polymer ?
#
loop_
_entity_poly.entity_id
_entity_poly.type
_entity_poly.pdbx_seq_one_letter_code
_entity_poly.pdbx_strand_id
1 'polypeptide(L)'
;MTEELDFSEMISLSNHDINPIDRFSRKNRWITLSILTSQDDFQTEKNKIIGEVFEELNKVKNKTIAGKSKLTKEQIEDLKEKQQELEDWKEFFTNVFHFLFSNFFNFTIPSVIVPKDMSVQGVCKIFTSTNTSGIKLGAFDLCIATLYPQEIYLKSLFEDALINYPLIKAVDEYEKRYILQYLALSNKLNPKTASLPKTIKAEHFGNQNLLWNSHLIDMNTAIQCINQYCGAALDSGDDSCLTYSPLTPVITQVLKFFPINDTIKTEIKALRIQKLKSWYFSSAIVERYGEGSDNKQERDVADTLPNDHSMIEWFRSNDFNTDIPNWITEPKYKELNTTGNGAVAKAMLSILNLQQAKDFWEEDYIVGHSRKDDIHHIFPKAALKKVIMNKRGVNEQQAKEIIEKEYKIDSKLNFTFLKPSTNRQQIIDIEPSVYFKQLLDSKTSQAEKDKFKENLRRHLIDNECLEALLQDDFERFISAREKLFKFEFESLGVKGFSDKKIDNNDN
;
A
#
# COMPACT_ATOMS: atom_id res chain seq x y z
N MET A 1 23.36 23.01 6.22
CA MET A 1 23.09 22.67 4.82
C MET A 1 22.03 23.64 4.33
N THR A 2 22.37 24.55 3.46
CA THR A 2 21.43 25.43 2.77
C THR A 2 20.85 24.57 1.64
N GLU A 3 19.60 24.09 1.78
CA GLU A 3 18.89 23.51 0.67
C GLU A 3 18.59 24.64 -0.32
N GLU A 4 19.15 24.56 -1.51
CA GLU A 4 18.75 25.37 -2.64
C GLU A 4 17.38 24.86 -3.10
N LEU A 5 16.34 25.66 -2.92
CA LEU A 5 14.99 25.33 -3.37
C LEU A 5 14.80 25.85 -4.80
N ASP A 6 14.41 24.94 -5.70
CA ASP A 6 13.98 25.28 -7.03
C ASP A 6 12.59 25.94 -6.99
N PHE A 7 12.56 27.26 -7.16
CA PHE A 7 11.31 28.02 -7.16
C PHE A 7 10.39 27.69 -8.36
N SER A 8 10.92 27.07 -9.40
CA SER A 8 10.11 26.66 -10.56
C SER A 8 9.08 25.57 -10.18
N GLU A 9 9.41 24.66 -9.24
CA GLU A 9 8.48 23.65 -8.74
C GLU A 9 7.44 24.20 -7.76
N MET A 10 7.79 25.18 -6.93
CA MET A 10 6.86 25.77 -5.97
C MET A 10 5.76 26.62 -6.60
N ILE A 11 5.98 27.15 -7.79
CA ILE A 11 5.09 28.11 -8.48
C ILE A 11 4.21 27.43 -9.53
N SER A 12 4.52 26.21 -9.93
CA SER A 12 3.67 25.38 -10.81
C SER A 12 2.29 25.03 -10.17
N LEU A 13 2.10 25.34 -8.89
CA LEU A 13 0.87 25.06 -8.14
C LEU A 13 -0.22 26.13 -8.27
N SER A 14 0.04 27.27 -8.89
CA SER A 14 -1.00 28.30 -9.14
C SER A 14 -1.21 28.50 -10.62
N ASN A 15 -2.43 28.30 -11.10
CA ASN A 15 -2.90 28.51 -12.49
C ASN A 15 -2.87 29.99 -12.95
N HIS A 16 -1.79 30.72 -12.68
CA HIS A 16 -1.58 32.04 -13.23
C HIS A 16 -0.37 32.03 -14.15
N ASP A 17 -0.51 32.60 -15.36
CA ASP A 17 0.55 32.83 -16.31
C ASP A 17 1.72 33.60 -15.66
N ILE A 18 2.69 32.86 -15.07
CA ILE A 18 3.87 33.44 -14.46
C ILE A 18 5.02 33.34 -15.47
N ASN A 19 4.84 34.10 -16.56
CA ASN A 19 5.81 34.19 -17.64
C ASN A 19 7.20 34.77 -17.25
N PRO A 20 7.35 35.63 -16.21
CA PRO A 20 8.68 36.11 -15.79
C PRO A 20 9.55 35.00 -15.14
N ILE A 21 8.97 34.14 -14.31
CA ILE A 21 9.74 33.13 -13.54
C ILE A 21 10.31 32.04 -14.43
N ASP A 22 9.61 31.64 -15.48
CA ASP A 22 10.08 30.67 -16.46
C ASP A 22 11.32 31.16 -17.22
N ARG A 23 11.51 32.48 -17.36
CA ARG A 23 12.71 33.08 -17.94
C ARG A 23 13.89 33.05 -16.98
N PHE A 24 13.69 33.21 -15.68
CA PHE A 24 14.74 33.19 -14.67
C PHE A 24 15.25 31.78 -14.39
N SER A 25 14.38 30.77 -14.38
CA SER A 25 14.79 29.38 -14.22
C SER A 25 15.73 28.91 -15.36
N ARG A 26 15.57 29.44 -16.58
CA ARG A 26 16.41 29.08 -17.71
C ARG A 26 17.87 29.62 -17.63
N LYS A 27 18.13 30.62 -16.77
CA LYS A 27 19.46 31.24 -16.62
C LYS A 27 20.21 30.76 -15.39
N ASN A 28 19.73 29.76 -14.65
CA ASN A 28 20.35 29.21 -13.45
C ASN A 28 20.72 30.28 -12.39
N ARG A 29 19.91 31.30 -12.22
CA ARG A 29 20.07 32.29 -11.15
C ARG A 29 19.18 31.91 -9.99
N TRP A 30 19.77 31.52 -8.90
CA TRP A 30 19.09 31.08 -7.68
C TRP A 30 18.99 32.21 -6.65
N ILE A 31 17.85 32.32 -5.99
CA ILE A 31 17.65 33.22 -4.86
C ILE A 31 17.50 32.38 -3.62
N THR A 32 18.32 32.60 -2.60
CA THR A 32 18.27 31.84 -1.35
C THR A 32 17.08 32.27 -0.49
N LEU A 33 16.45 31.33 0.21
CA LEU A 33 15.33 31.58 1.11
C LEU A 33 15.74 32.50 2.29
N SER A 34 17.04 32.60 2.61
CA SER A 34 17.53 33.48 3.66
C SER A 34 17.18 34.96 3.43
N ILE A 35 16.96 35.39 2.21
CA ILE A 35 16.53 36.78 1.90
C ILE A 35 15.10 37.08 2.37
N LEU A 36 14.29 36.05 2.64
CA LEU A 36 12.96 36.20 3.23
C LEU A 36 12.99 36.48 4.73
N THR A 37 14.18 36.34 5.38
CA THR A 37 14.30 36.48 6.84
C THR A 37 14.47 37.92 7.30
N SER A 38 14.91 38.83 6.44
CA SER A 38 15.02 40.25 6.77
C SER A 38 14.78 41.14 5.55
N GLN A 39 14.24 42.37 5.81
CA GLN A 39 14.03 43.36 4.77
C GLN A 39 15.36 43.88 4.21
N ASP A 40 16.40 43.93 5.04
CA ASP A 40 17.73 44.41 4.64
C ASP A 40 18.43 43.40 3.73
N ASP A 41 18.33 42.12 4.01
CA ASP A 41 18.86 41.06 3.14
C ASP A 41 18.17 41.04 1.78
N PHE A 42 16.85 41.22 1.77
CA PHE A 42 16.08 41.37 0.52
C PHE A 42 16.57 42.55 -0.33
N GLN A 43 16.71 43.74 0.27
CA GLN A 43 17.17 44.94 -0.45
C GLN A 43 18.61 44.78 -0.97
N THR A 44 19.44 44.13 -0.17
CA THR A 44 20.84 43.85 -0.53
C THR A 44 20.93 42.93 -1.75
N GLU A 45 20.22 41.81 -1.74
CA GLU A 45 20.24 40.85 -2.83
C GLU A 45 19.57 41.42 -4.12
N LYS A 46 18.45 42.14 -3.95
CA LYS A 46 17.82 42.91 -5.05
C LYS A 46 18.81 43.85 -5.72
N ASN A 47 19.50 44.68 -4.94
CA ASN A 47 20.44 45.66 -5.48
C ASN A 47 21.63 44.98 -6.17
N LYS A 48 22.11 43.87 -5.62
CA LYS A 48 23.19 43.08 -6.20
C LYS A 48 22.79 42.53 -7.57
N ILE A 49 21.67 41.82 -7.67
CA ILE A 49 21.21 41.20 -8.93
C ILE A 49 20.91 42.24 -9.99
N ILE A 50 20.20 43.33 -9.63
CA ILE A 50 19.90 44.41 -10.57
C ILE A 50 21.21 45.10 -11.02
N GLY A 51 22.17 45.29 -10.07
CA GLY A 51 23.48 45.85 -10.36
C GLY A 51 24.29 45.00 -11.35
N GLU A 52 24.35 43.70 -11.14
CA GLU A 52 25.04 42.76 -12.03
C GLU A 52 24.48 42.79 -13.48
N VAL A 53 23.15 42.72 -13.62
CA VAL A 53 22.49 42.77 -14.93
C VAL A 53 22.74 44.14 -15.59
N PHE A 54 22.71 45.23 -14.84
CA PHE A 54 22.99 46.57 -15.34
C PHE A 54 24.46 46.75 -15.80
N GLU A 55 25.42 46.17 -15.07
CA GLU A 55 26.82 46.13 -15.48
C GLU A 55 27.02 45.34 -16.77
N GLU A 56 26.36 44.18 -16.91
CA GLU A 56 26.41 43.40 -18.15
C GLU A 56 25.86 44.19 -19.34
N LEU A 57 24.71 44.86 -19.16
CA LEU A 57 24.14 45.74 -20.17
C LEU A 57 25.09 46.84 -20.58
N ASN A 58 25.78 47.50 -19.63
CA ASN A 58 26.76 48.55 -19.90
C ASN A 58 28.03 48.01 -20.60
N LYS A 59 28.48 46.78 -20.24
CA LYS A 59 29.60 46.15 -20.98
C LYS A 59 29.26 45.93 -22.46
N VAL A 60 28.05 45.49 -22.75
CA VAL A 60 27.57 45.31 -24.13
C VAL A 60 27.47 46.66 -24.84
N LYS A 61 26.86 47.70 -24.20
CA LYS A 61 26.79 49.07 -24.75
C LYS A 61 28.18 49.67 -25.05
N ASN A 62 29.13 49.56 -24.11
CA ASN A 62 30.45 50.14 -24.25
C ASN A 62 31.29 49.42 -25.33
N LYS A 63 31.19 48.11 -25.48
CA LYS A 63 31.82 47.37 -26.58
C LYS A 63 31.28 47.85 -27.94
N THR A 64 30.03 48.21 -27.99
CA THR A 64 29.33 48.65 -29.17
C THR A 64 29.70 50.10 -29.59
N ILE A 65 29.89 50.99 -28.59
CA ILE A 65 30.25 52.41 -28.82
C ILE A 65 31.73 52.56 -29.21
N ALA A 66 32.63 51.69 -28.71
CA ALA A 66 34.06 51.72 -29.02
C ALA A 66 34.40 51.33 -30.49
N GLY A 67 33.51 50.66 -31.18
CA GLY A 67 33.62 50.34 -32.62
C GLY A 67 32.88 51.37 -33.48
N LYS A 68 33.60 52.21 -34.17
CA LYS A 68 33.07 53.27 -35.08
C LYS A 68 32.31 52.74 -36.32
N SER A 69 31.43 51.80 -36.22
CA SER A 69 30.57 51.31 -37.31
C SER A 69 29.15 50.94 -36.79
N LYS A 70 28.19 50.96 -37.74
CA LYS A 70 26.79 50.59 -37.46
C LYS A 70 26.73 49.24 -36.76
N LEU A 71 25.98 49.17 -35.67
CA LEU A 71 25.66 47.94 -34.91
C LEU A 71 25.23 46.83 -35.86
N THR A 72 25.78 45.65 -35.70
CA THR A 72 25.27 44.44 -36.38
C THR A 72 23.89 44.07 -35.83
N LYS A 73 23.10 43.35 -36.62
CA LYS A 73 21.77 42.87 -36.16
C LYS A 73 21.88 42.04 -34.87
N GLU A 74 22.92 41.25 -34.75
CA GLU A 74 23.21 40.41 -33.61
C GLU A 74 23.52 41.23 -32.34
N GLN A 75 24.29 42.30 -32.46
CA GLN A 75 24.59 43.23 -31.37
C GLN A 75 23.35 44.01 -30.89
N ILE A 76 22.44 44.34 -31.82
CA ILE A 76 21.17 44.98 -31.46
C ILE A 76 20.27 44.04 -30.74
N GLU A 77 20.26 42.76 -31.11
CA GLU A 77 19.47 41.73 -30.52
C GLU A 77 19.94 41.40 -29.08
N ASP A 78 21.27 41.26 -28.88
CA ASP A 78 21.90 41.06 -27.57
C ASP A 78 21.63 42.26 -26.62
N LEU A 79 21.69 43.50 -27.10
CA LEU A 79 21.32 44.67 -26.31
C LEU A 79 19.84 44.68 -25.89
N LYS A 80 18.94 44.31 -26.80
CA LYS A 80 17.49 44.19 -26.48
C LYS A 80 17.23 43.10 -25.47
N GLU A 81 17.88 41.94 -25.62
CA GLU A 81 17.75 40.84 -24.70
C GLU A 81 18.21 41.22 -23.31
N LYS A 82 19.38 41.87 -23.16
CA LYS A 82 19.87 42.34 -21.86
C LYS A 82 19.01 43.43 -21.24
N GLN A 83 18.44 44.29 -22.06
CA GLN A 83 17.52 45.31 -21.57
C GLN A 83 16.20 44.71 -21.10
N GLN A 84 15.70 43.75 -21.83
CA GLN A 84 14.49 43.02 -21.39
C GLN A 84 14.75 42.23 -20.11
N GLU A 85 15.91 41.59 -19.97
CA GLU A 85 16.32 40.90 -18.75
C GLU A 85 16.30 41.83 -17.51
N LEU A 86 16.83 43.05 -17.69
CA LEU A 86 16.82 44.05 -16.61
C LEU A 86 15.41 44.47 -16.19
N GLU A 87 14.52 44.69 -17.15
CA GLU A 87 13.11 45.04 -16.86
C GLU A 87 12.37 43.85 -16.23
N ASP A 88 12.59 42.62 -16.67
CA ASP A 88 12.02 41.41 -16.13
C ASP A 88 12.45 41.23 -14.66
N TRP A 89 13.72 41.48 -14.29
CA TRP A 89 14.19 41.43 -12.92
C TRP A 89 13.56 42.51 -12.04
N LYS A 90 13.41 43.72 -12.54
CA LYS A 90 12.74 44.81 -11.82
C LYS A 90 11.27 44.47 -11.55
N GLU A 91 10.58 43.92 -12.55
CA GLU A 91 9.19 43.49 -12.42
C GLU A 91 9.07 42.38 -11.43
N PHE A 92 9.94 41.35 -11.48
CA PHE A 92 9.99 40.26 -10.53
C PHE A 92 10.13 40.77 -9.06
N PHE A 93 11.12 41.61 -8.80
CA PHE A 93 11.30 42.13 -7.43
C PHE A 93 10.16 43.04 -6.97
N THR A 94 9.51 43.74 -7.89
CA THR A 94 8.42 44.66 -7.53
C THR A 94 7.10 43.94 -7.33
N ASN A 95 6.72 43.08 -8.24
CA ASN A 95 5.38 42.50 -8.26
C ASN A 95 5.31 41.12 -7.61
N VAL A 96 6.27 40.24 -7.89
CA VAL A 96 6.21 38.85 -7.42
C VAL A 96 6.86 38.72 -6.07
N PHE A 97 8.09 39.18 -5.96
CA PHE A 97 8.86 38.97 -4.74
C PHE A 97 8.36 39.82 -3.58
N HIS A 98 7.97 41.07 -3.85
CA HIS A 98 7.38 41.93 -2.83
C HIS A 98 6.06 41.37 -2.30
N PHE A 99 5.25 40.76 -3.17
CA PHE A 99 4.00 40.08 -2.77
C PHE A 99 4.29 38.88 -1.87
N LEU A 100 5.24 38.01 -2.22
CA LEU A 100 5.63 36.86 -1.42
C LEU A 100 6.20 37.29 -0.06
N PHE A 101 7.07 38.30 -0.06
CA PHE A 101 7.69 38.85 1.14
C PHE A 101 6.64 39.48 2.07
N SER A 102 5.75 40.33 1.52
CA SER A 102 4.67 40.94 2.28
C SER A 102 3.74 39.92 2.90
N ASN A 103 3.36 38.87 2.16
CA ASN A 103 2.52 37.81 2.70
C ASN A 103 3.24 36.98 3.77
N PHE A 104 4.54 36.72 3.61
CA PHE A 104 5.31 36.00 4.60
C PHE A 104 5.43 36.77 5.93
N PHE A 105 5.75 38.06 5.89
CA PHE A 105 5.86 38.88 7.10
C PHE A 105 4.53 39.28 7.74
N ASN A 106 3.48 39.37 6.95
CA ASN A 106 2.13 39.64 7.47
C ASN A 106 1.37 38.35 7.84
N PHE A 107 1.98 37.17 7.62
CA PHE A 107 1.36 35.93 8.01
C PHE A 107 1.30 35.81 9.54
N THR A 108 0.09 35.85 10.08
CA THR A 108 -0.13 35.69 11.51
C THR A 108 -0.47 34.23 11.82
N ILE A 109 0.32 33.63 12.68
CA ILE A 109 0.02 32.29 13.21
C ILE A 109 -0.89 32.50 14.43
N PRO A 110 -2.17 32.12 14.36
CA PRO A 110 -3.05 32.16 15.51
C PRO A 110 -2.54 31.19 16.56
N SER A 111 -2.25 31.67 17.79
CA SER A 111 -1.85 30.83 18.92
C SER A 111 -2.97 30.79 19.96
N VAL A 112 -3.29 29.60 20.45
CA VAL A 112 -4.19 29.39 21.59
C VAL A 112 -3.34 29.08 22.82
N ILE A 113 -3.36 29.97 23.80
CA ILE A 113 -2.67 29.77 25.08
C ILE A 113 -3.57 28.94 25.98
N VAL A 114 -3.10 27.73 26.31
CA VAL A 114 -3.84 26.81 27.19
C VAL A 114 -3.33 26.97 28.62
N PRO A 115 -4.22 27.09 29.63
CA PRO A 115 -3.82 27.16 31.03
C PRO A 115 -3.02 25.94 31.45
N LYS A 116 -1.99 26.14 32.33
CA LYS A 116 -1.11 25.04 32.78
C LYS A 116 -1.81 23.95 33.56
N ASP A 117 -2.94 24.25 34.17
CA ASP A 117 -3.78 23.36 35.00
C ASP A 117 -4.86 22.65 34.18
N MET A 118 -4.91 22.91 32.87
CA MET A 118 -5.88 22.20 32.01
C MET A 118 -5.57 20.71 31.92
N SER A 119 -6.59 19.90 32.04
CA SER A 119 -6.45 18.45 31.88
C SER A 119 -5.95 18.09 30.48
N VAL A 120 -5.13 17.04 30.33
CA VAL A 120 -4.63 16.53 29.06
C VAL A 120 -5.79 16.29 28.07
N GLN A 121 -6.95 15.85 28.58
CA GLN A 121 -8.15 15.69 27.74
C GLN A 121 -8.69 17.00 27.20
N GLY A 122 -8.65 18.08 27.98
CA GLY A 122 -9.02 19.44 27.56
C GLY A 122 -8.09 19.94 26.47
N VAL A 123 -6.78 19.76 26.65
CA VAL A 123 -5.75 20.10 25.66
C VAL A 123 -5.99 19.34 24.35
N CYS A 124 -6.14 18.02 24.41
CA CYS A 124 -6.44 17.19 23.24
C CYS A 124 -7.72 17.62 22.51
N LYS A 125 -8.77 18.01 23.27
CA LYS A 125 -10.03 18.49 22.68
C LYS A 125 -9.85 19.83 21.94
N ILE A 126 -9.09 20.77 22.52
CA ILE A 126 -8.76 22.04 21.86
C ILE A 126 -7.96 21.79 20.60
N PHE A 127 -6.90 20.96 20.68
CA PHE A 127 -6.09 20.60 19.51
C PHE A 127 -6.92 19.95 18.40
N THR A 128 -7.82 19.04 18.74
CA THR A 128 -8.69 18.40 17.76
C THR A 128 -9.66 19.39 17.11
N SER A 129 -10.19 20.33 17.88
CA SER A 129 -11.16 21.33 17.37
C SER A 129 -10.49 22.44 16.55
N THR A 130 -9.26 22.84 16.88
CA THR A 130 -8.53 23.87 16.12
C THR A 130 -7.96 23.34 14.79
N ASN A 131 -7.70 22.03 14.68
CA ASN A 131 -7.22 21.39 13.47
C ASN A 131 -8.32 20.92 12.49
N THR A 132 -9.54 21.44 12.60
CA THR A 132 -10.65 21.08 11.70
C THR A 132 -10.43 21.52 10.25
N SER A 133 -9.56 22.51 10.00
CA SER A 133 -9.23 23.03 8.67
C SER A 133 -7.81 22.68 8.18
N GLY A 134 -7.02 21.93 8.98
CA GLY A 134 -5.64 21.53 8.68
C GLY A 134 -5.46 20.01 8.65
N ILE A 135 -4.21 19.55 8.77
CA ILE A 135 -3.87 18.11 8.93
C ILE A 135 -4.45 17.66 10.27
N LYS A 136 -5.46 16.78 10.23
CA LYS A 136 -6.08 16.25 11.44
C LYS A 136 -5.05 15.46 12.25
N LEU A 137 -4.86 15.82 13.51
CA LEU A 137 -4.06 15.03 14.44
C LEU A 137 -4.66 13.63 14.61
N GLY A 138 -3.85 12.63 14.31
CA GLY A 138 -4.20 11.24 14.51
C GLY A 138 -4.10 10.81 15.98
N ALA A 139 -4.58 9.61 16.28
CA ALA A 139 -4.44 9.03 17.62
C ALA A 139 -2.96 8.88 18.02
N PHE A 140 -2.08 8.61 17.08
CA PHE A 140 -0.64 8.51 17.31
C PHE A 140 -0.04 9.82 17.78
N ASP A 141 -0.38 10.96 17.16
CA ASP A 141 0.10 12.29 17.57
C ASP A 141 -0.38 12.66 18.97
N LEU A 142 -1.62 12.28 19.31
CA LEU A 142 -2.16 12.44 20.64
C LEU A 142 -1.44 11.54 21.67
N CYS A 143 -1.07 10.31 21.29
CA CYS A 143 -0.25 9.44 22.13
C CYS A 143 1.15 10.07 22.38
N ILE A 144 1.79 10.63 21.35
CA ILE A 144 3.06 11.37 21.52
C ILE A 144 2.89 12.47 22.57
N ALA A 145 1.85 13.32 22.43
CA ALA A 145 1.62 14.44 23.33
C ALA A 145 1.33 14.00 24.79
N THR A 146 0.63 12.89 24.99
CA THR A 146 0.29 12.38 26.33
C THR A 146 1.43 11.62 26.99
N LEU A 147 2.32 11.01 26.23
CA LEU A 147 3.44 10.22 26.73
C LEU A 147 4.72 11.06 26.93
N TYR A 148 4.88 12.14 26.18
CA TYR A 148 6.05 13.02 26.29
C TYR A 148 6.31 13.53 27.73
N PRO A 149 5.31 14.02 28.49
CA PRO A 149 5.51 14.41 29.88
C PRO A 149 5.88 13.27 30.83
N GLN A 150 5.73 12.03 30.40
CA GLN A 150 6.07 10.80 31.09
C GLN A 150 7.43 10.24 30.65
N GLU A 151 8.23 11.05 29.94
CA GLU A 151 9.56 10.71 29.42
C GLU A 151 9.57 9.55 28.39
N ILE A 152 8.42 9.28 27.76
CA ILE A 152 8.32 8.32 26.65
C ILE A 152 8.35 9.08 25.33
N TYR A 153 9.42 8.91 24.57
CA TYR A 153 9.64 9.55 23.27
C TYR A 153 9.09 8.65 22.15
N LEU A 154 7.76 8.50 22.12
CA LEU A 154 7.06 7.54 21.27
C LEU A 154 7.44 7.67 19.78
N LYS A 155 7.64 8.89 19.27
CA LYS A 155 8.02 9.11 17.87
C LYS A 155 9.34 8.41 17.54
N SER A 156 10.37 8.62 18.36
CA SER A 156 11.68 7.97 18.17
C SER A 156 11.59 6.46 18.30
N LEU A 157 10.87 5.96 19.32
CA LEU A 157 10.66 4.52 19.51
C LEU A 157 9.96 3.87 18.32
N PHE A 158 9.01 4.56 17.68
CA PHE A 158 8.30 4.08 16.52
C PHE A 158 9.21 4.10 15.28
N GLU A 159 9.95 5.17 15.04
CA GLU A 159 10.91 5.28 13.94
C GLU A 159 11.99 4.18 14.03
N ASP A 160 12.55 3.96 15.23
CA ASP A 160 13.50 2.87 15.47
C ASP A 160 12.88 1.49 15.23
N ALA A 161 11.61 1.29 15.60
CA ALA A 161 10.90 0.05 15.34
C ALA A 161 10.76 -0.23 13.82
N LEU A 162 10.42 0.79 13.03
CA LEU A 162 10.30 0.64 11.58
C LEU A 162 11.64 0.35 10.89
N ILE A 163 12.74 0.90 11.41
CA ILE A 163 14.10 0.63 10.90
C ILE A 163 14.52 -0.80 11.22
N ASN A 164 14.29 -1.25 12.45
CA ASN A 164 14.78 -2.54 12.93
C ASN A 164 13.89 -3.72 12.53
N TYR A 165 12.61 -3.47 12.22
CA TYR A 165 11.62 -4.49 11.89
C TYR A 165 10.88 -4.16 10.57
N PRO A 166 11.47 -4.48 9.40
CA PRO A 166 10.87 -4.17 8.09
C PRO A 166 9.45 -4.73 7.88
N LEU A 167 9.13 -5.88 8.51
CA LEU A 167 7.79 -6.46 8.44
C LEU A 167 6.76 -5.64 9.22
N ILE A 168 7.15 -5.08 10.37
CA ILE A 168 6.30 -4.15 11.13
C ILE A 168 6.11 -2.88 10.32
N LYS A 169 7.16 -2.38 9.67
CA LYS A 169 7.07 -1.25 8.75
C LYS A 169 6.02 -1.49 7.68
N ALA A 170 6.04 -2.64 7.01
CA ALA A 170 5.06 -3.00 5.98
C ALA A 170 3.60 -3.00 6.47
N VAL A 171 3.37 -3.19 7.77
CA VAL A 171 2.01 -3.22 8.36
C VAL A 171 1.57 -1.88 8.91
N ASP A 172 2.46 -1.13 9.56
CA ASP A 172 2.09 -0.02 10.46
C ASP A 172 2.72 1.35 10.13
N GLU A 173 3.55 1.46 9.08
CA GLU A 173 4.20 2.73 8.71
C GLU A 173 3.21 3.87 8.50
N TYR A 174 2.14 3.60 7.79
CA TYR A 174 1.12 4.61 7.45
C TYR A 174 0.06 4.76 8.55
N GLU A 175 -0.39 3.66 9.14
CA GLU A 175 -1.49 3.66 10.10
C GLU A 175 -1.06 4.10 11.50
N LYS A 176 0.18 3.80 11.91
CA LYS A 176 0.83 4.19 13.16
C LYS A 176 0.01 3.85 14.41
N ARG A 177 -0.71 2.71 14.37
CA ARG A 177 -1.64 2.33 15.43
C ARG A 177 -1.59 0.85 15.83
N TYR A 178 -1.14 -0.05 14.94
CA TYR A 178 -1.26 -1.49 15.21
C TYR A 178 -0.31 -1.96 16.32
N ILE A 179 0.89 -1.38 16.41
CA ILE A 179 1.80 -1.63 17.55
C ILE A 179 1.13 -1.15 18.86
N LEU A 180 0.52 0.04 18.86
CA LEU A 180 -0.17 0.58 20.04
C LEU A 180 -1.43 -0.21 20.39
N GLN A 181 -2.17 -0.71 19.40
CA GLN A 181 -3.29 -1.60 19.62
C GLN A 181 -2.85 -2.92 20.25
N TYR A 182 -1.73 -3.49 19.77
CA TYR A 182 -1.16 -4.67 20.40
C TYR A 182 -0.71 -4.41 21.85
N LEU A 183 -0.02 -3.28 22.09
CA LEU A 183 0.33 -2.85 23.44
C LEU A 183 -0.93 -2.73 24.35
N ALA A 184 -2.01 -2.17 23.82
CA ALA A 184 -3.28 -2.09 24.55
C ALA A 184 -3.86 -3.47 24.86
N LEU A 185 -3.97 -4.36 23.85
CA LEU A 185 -4.49 -5.71 24.02
C LEU A 185 -3.67 -6.52 25.02
N SER A 186 -2.35 -6.44 24.98
CA SER A 186 -1.46 -7.19 25.88
C SER A 186 -1.57 -6.74 27.34
N ASN A 187 -2.01 -5.51 27.58
CA ASN A 187 -2.25 -4.95 28.89
C ASN A 187 -3.75 -4.94 29.29
N LYS A 188 -4.61 -5.64 28.55
CA LYS A 188 -6.06 -5.68 28.75
C LYS A 188 -6.74 -4.30 28.74
N LEU A 189 -6.17 -3.38 27.95
CA LEU A 189 -6.71 -2.04 27.72
C LEU A 189 -7.59 -2.05 26.47
N ASN A 190 -8.44 -1.02 26.35
CA ASN A 190 -9.28 -0.85 25.17
C ASN A 190 -8.42 -0.50 23.92
N PRO A 191 -8.41 -1.35 22.87
CA PRO A 191 -7.59 -1.13 21.66
C PRO A 191 -8.19 -0.12 20.68
N LYS A 192 -9.38 0.46 20.99
CA LYS A 192 -9.99 1.45 20.11
C LYS A 192 -9.04 2.61 19.86
N THR A 193 -8.82 2.93 18.60
CA THR A 193 -7.90 3.98 18.17
C THR A 193 -8.12 5.28 18.94
N ALA A 194 -9.37 5.71 19.13
CA ALA A 194 -9.71 6.92 19.90
C ALA A 194 -9.45 6.80 21.43
N SER A 195 -9.26 5.59 21.95
CA SER A 195 -8.99 5.34 23.37
C SER A 195 -7.50 5.31 23.70
N LEU A 196 -6.65 4.96 22.73
CA LEU A 196 -5.20 4.77 22.92
C LEU A 196 -4.52 5.95 23.66
N PRO A 197 -4.76 7.23 23.29
CA PRO A 197 -4.12 8.34 23.99
C PRO A 197 -4.52 8.51 25.46
N LYS A 198 -5.63 7.89 25.85
CA LYS A 198 -6.14 7.98 27.24
C LYS A 198 -5.70 6.79 28.11
N THR A 199 -5.52 5.63 27.48
CA THR A 199 -5.29 4.37 28.17
C THR A 199 -3.84 3.96 28.23
N ILE A 200 -3.06 4.29 27.18
CA ILE A 200 -1.62 3.99 27.16
C ILE A 200 -0.85 4.98 28.02
N LYS A 201 0.02 4.46 28.89
CA LYS A 201 0.86 5.23 29.84
C LYS A 201 2.28 4.67 29.82
N ALA A 202 3.24 5.40 30.44
CA ALA A 202 4.63 5.00 30.50
C ALA A 202 4.86 3.60 31.10
N GLU A 203 4.08 3.22 32.08
CA GLU A 203 4.17 1.89 32.72
C GLU A 203 4.05 0.73 31.74
N HIS A 204 3.31 0.90 30.64
CA HIS A 204 3.12 -0.12 29.61
C HIS A 204 4.34 -0.33 28.71
N PHE A 205 5.31 0.58 28.73
CA PHE A 205 6.58 0.46 28.00
C PHE A 205 7.63 -0.31 28.80
N GLY A 206 7.45 -0.41 30.14
CA GLY A 206 8.40 -1.05 31.05
C GLY A 206 9.66 -0.22 31.28
N ASN A 207 10.49 -0.67 32.22
CA ASN A 207 11.76 -0.02 32.50
C ASN A 207 12.64 -0.03 31.24
N GLN A 208 13.21 1.13 30.89
CA GLN A 208 14.07 1.29 29.70
C GLN A 208 13.44 0.73 28.41
N ASN A 209 12.12 0.83 28.29
CA ASN A 209 11.34 0.32 27.14
C ASN A 209 11.47 -1.19 26.89
N LEU A 210 11.78 -1.99 27.90
CA LEU A 210 11.94 -3.44 27.75
C LEU A 210 10.65 -4.14 27.30
N LEU A 211 9.49 -3.70 27.83
CA LEU A 211 8.20 -4.27 27.38
C LEU A 211 7.87 -3.84 25.96
N TRP A 212 8.16 -2.61 25.56
CA TRP A 212 8.02 -2.16 24.19
C TRP A 212 8.83 -3.04 23.23
N ASN A 213 10.10 -3.28 23.52
CA ASN A 213 10.97 -4.12 22.70
C ASN A 213 10.45 -5.57 22.63
N SER A 214 9.95 -6.11 23.74
CA SER A 214 9.32 -7.44 23.73
C SER A 214 8.08 -7.48 22.84
N HIS A 215 7.24 -6.44 22.85
CA HIS A 215 6.08 -6.34 21.97
C HIS A 215 6.45 -6.29 20.48
N LEU A 216 7.54 -5.61 20.14
CA LEU A 216 8.05 -5.59 18.76
C LEU A 216 8.49 -6.98 18.29
N ILE A 217 9.18 -7.74 19.16
CA ILE A 217 9.60 -9.12 18.87
C ILE A 217 8.37 -10.02 18.68
N ASP A 218 7.39 -9.94 19.59
CA ASP A 218 6.14 -10.71 19.49
C ASP A 218 5.43 -10.42 18.16
N MET A 219 5.29 -9.13 17.80
CA MET A 219 4.60 -8.70 16.59
C MET A 219 5.35 -9.14 15.33
N ASN A 220 6.66 -8.95 15.29
CA ASN A 220 7.47 -9.40 14.17
C ASN A 220 7.38 -10.92 13.97
N THR A 221 7.40 -11.70 15.05
CA THR A 221 7.24 -13.17 15.00
C THR A 221 5.88 -13.57 14.48
N ALA A 222 4.80 -12.89 14.91
CA ALA A 222 3.45 -13.15 14.42
C ALA A 222 3.33 -12.83 12.91
N ILE A 223 3.91 -11.72 12.45
CA ILE A 223 3.93 -11.36 11.02
C ILE A 223 4.72 -12.39 10.20
N GLN A 224 5.84 -12.91 10.72
CA GLN A 224 6.57 -14.01 10.07
C GLN A 224 5.70 -15.26 9.93
N CYS A 225 4.90 -15.61 10.97
CA CYS A 225 3.95 -16.72 10.87
C CYS A 225 2.88 -16.48 9.80
N ILE A 226 2.35 -15.26 9.70
CA ILE A 226 1.39 -14.87 8.66
C ILE A 226 2.03 -15.02 7.26
N ASN A 227 3.25 -14.54 7.06
CA ASN A 227 3.95 -14.70 5.79
C ASN A 227 4.14 -16.18 5.43
N GLN A 228 4.69 -16.95 6.37
CA GLN A 228 5.07 -18.33 6.14
C GLN A 228 3.88 -19.26 5.91
N TYR A 229 2.83 -19.10 6.73
CA TYR A 229 1.71 -20.06 6.75
C TYR A 229 0.46 -19.57 6.02
N CYS A 230 0.31 -18.26 5.82
CA CYS A 230 -0.83 -17.69 5.12
C CYS A 230 -0.47 -17.07 3.75
N GLY A 231 0.80 -16.96 3.40
CA GLY A 231 1.21 -16.44 2.10
C GLY A 231 0.96 -14.95 1.90
N ALA A 232 0.99 -14.15 2.97
CA ALA A 232 0.64 -12.72 2.92
C ALA A 232 1.69 -11.83 2.20
N ALA A 233 2.92 -12.33 1.99
CA ALA A 233 3.99 -11.63 1.27
C ALA A 233 4.23 -10.18 1.76
N LEU A 234 4.27 -9.98 3.06
CA LEU A 234 4.45 -8.66 3.70
C LEU A 234 5.81 -8.03 3.42
N ASP A 235 6.79 -8.80 2.99
CA ASP A 235 8.09 -8.34 2.51
C ASP A 235 8.02 -7.59 1.15
N SER A 236 6.88 -7.65 0.48
CA SER A 236 6.60 -6.89 -0.75
C SER A 236 6.15 -5.44 -0.50
N GLY A 237 6.04 -5.01 0.76
CA GLY A 237 5.61 -3.66 1.12
C GLY A 237 4.14 -3.40 0.77
N ASP A 238 3.86 -2.29 0.08
CA ASP A 238 2.48 -1.86 -0.26
C ASP A 238 1.71 -2.86 -1.12
N ASP A 239 2.43 -3.70 -1.87
CA ASP A 239 1.84 -4.72 -2.73
C ASP A 239 1.53 -6.02 -1.97
N SER A 240 1.62 -6.05 -0.64
CA SER A 240 1.38 -7.26 0.16
C SER A 240 -0.02 -7.84 -0.04
N CYS A 241 -0.12 -9.16 0.16
CA CYS A 241 -1.38 -9.90 0.13
C CYS A 241 -2.04 -10.00 1.52
N LEU A 242 -1.61 -9.20 2.49
CA LEU A 242 -2.24 -9.16 3.81
C LEU A 242 -3.72 -8.75 3.69
N THR A 243 -4.62 -9.61 4.13
CA THR A 243 -6.07 -9.40 3.99
C THR A 243 -6.55 -8.20 4.78
N TYR A 244 -6.11 -8.08 6.05
CA TYR A 244 -6.45 -6.98 6.95
C TYR A 244 -5.28 -6.67 7.88
N SER A 245 -4.78 -5.44 7.86
CA SER A 245 -3.76 -4.99 8.83
C SER A 245 -4.26 -5.00 10.28
N PRO A 246 -5.54 -4.66 10.59
CA PRO A 246 -6.10 -4.79 11.95
C PRO A 246 -6.10 -6.21 12.54
N LEU A 247 -5.91 -7.24 11.73
CA LEU A 247 -5.77 -8.63 12.18
C LEU A 247 -4.43 -8.86 12.89
N THR A 248 -3.39 -8.11 12.55
CA THR A 248 -2.03 -8.32 13.05
C THR A 248 -1.90 -8.22 14.58
N PRO A 249 -2.40 -7.16 15.27
CA PRO A 249 -2.31 -7.09 16.72
C PRO A 249 -3.05 -8.24 17.43
N VAL A 250 -4.13 -8.73 16.84
CA VAL A 250 -4.94 -9.83 17.40
C VAL A 250 -4.20 -11.17 17.28
N ILE A 251 -3.66 -11.47 16.08
CA ILE A 251 -2.83 -12.67 15.88
C ILE A 251 -1.61 -12.61 16.79
N THR A 252 -0.98 -11.45 16.95
CA THR A 252 0.17 -11.28 17.85
C THR A 252 -0.20 -11.66 19.27
N GLN A 253 -1.33 -11.15 19.78
CA GLN A 253 -1.80 -11.47 21.13
C GLN A 253 -2.09 -12.96 21.33
N VAL A 254 -2.69 -13.62 20.33
CA VAL A 254 -2.98 -15.06 20.40
C VAL A 254 -1.69 -15.87 20.34
N LEU A 255 -0.78 -15.57 19.41
CA LEU A 255 0.47 -16.32 19.23
C LEU A 255 1.48 -16.10 20.37
N LYS A 256 1.36 -15.02 21.14
CA LYS A 256 2.11 -14.84 22.38
C LYS A 256 1.82 -15.95 23.39
N PHE A 257 0.55 -16.35 23.53
CA PHE A 257 0.14 -17.44 24.43
C PHE A 257 0.25 -18.82 23.79
N PHE A 258 0.05 -18.90 22.47
CA PHE A 258 0.04 -20.14 21.70
C PHE A 258 1.05 -20.10 20.56
N PRO A 259 2.36 -20.05 20.86
CA PRO A 259 3.40 -19.87 19.83
C PRO A 259 3.42 -21.00 18.82
N ILE A 260 3.81 -20.66 17.58
CA ILE A 260 4.06 -21.59 16.47
C ILE A 260 5.57 -21.61 16.24
N ASN A 261 6.29 -22.50 16.92
CA ASN A 261 7.74 -22.62 16.82
C ASN A 261 8.18 -24.10 16.98
N ASP A 262 9.47 -24.35 16.91
CA ASP A 262 10.03 -25.71 16.95
C ASP A 262 10.21 -26.27 18.36
N THR A 263 9.88 -25.50 19.39
CA THR A 263 9.97 -25.96 20.79
C THR A 263 8.74 -26.72 21.26
N ILE A 264 7.63 -26.67 20.50
CA ILE A 264 6.37 -27.37 20.82
C ILE A 264 6.25 -28.68 20.04
N LYS A 265 5.40 -29.60 20.53
CA LYS A 265 5.14 -30.87 19.85
C LYS A 265 4.59 -30.66 18.44
N THR A 266 5.04 -31.49 17.50
CA THR A 266 4.69 -31.39 16.07
C THR A 266 3.18 -31.36 15.82
N GLU A 267 2.41 -32.16 16.54
CA GLU A 267 0.96 -32.24 16.41
C GLU A 267 0.29 -30.93 16.86
N ILE A 268 0.77 -30.33 17.95
CA ILE A 268 0.27 -29.03 18.45
C ILE A 268 0.64 -27.93 17.49
N LYS A 269 1.87 -27.95 16.95
CA LYS A 269 2.31 -26.99 15.93
C LYS A 269 1.42 -27.07 14.69
N ALA A 270 1.17 -28.27 14.17
CA ALA A 270 0.32 -28.49 13.01
C ALA A 270 -1.12 -27.98 13.25
N LEU A 271 -1.70 -28.29 14.43
CA LEU A 271 -3.02 -27.79 14.81
C LEU A 271 -3.09 -26.25 14.85
N ARG A 272 -2.11 -25.60 15.47
CA ARG A 272 -2.05 -24.14 15.55
C ARG A 272 -1.88 -23.50 14.18
N ILE A 273 -1.07 -24.07 13.28
CA ILE A 273 -0.94 -23.63 11.89
C ILE A 273 -2.28 -23.75 11.18
N GLN A 274 -2.99 -24.87 11.34
CA GLN A 274 -4.32 -25.09 10.75
C GLN A 274 -5.33 -24.04 11.25
N LYS A 275 -5.37 -23.75 12.54
CA LYS A 275 -6.23 -22.72 13.14
C LYS A 275 -5.87 -21.33 12.61
N LEU A 276 -4.58 -20.99 12.53
CA LEU A 276 -4.11 -19.71 11.98
C LEU A 276 -4.56 -19.53 10.53
N LYS A 277 -4.38 -20.55 9.69
CA LYS A 277 -4.83 -20.53 8.28
C LYS A 277 -6.34 -20.33 8.19
N SER A 278 -7.11 -21.15 8.90
CA SER A 278 -8.57 -21.02 8.91
C SER A 278 -9.03 -19.63 9.38
N TRP A 279 -8.42 -19.10 10.44
CA TRP A 279 -8.71 -17.75 10.92
C TRP A 279 -8.42 -16.67 9.85
N TYR A 280 -7.21 -16.70 9.28
CA TYR A 280 -6.76 -15.71 8.29
C TYR A 280 -7.70 -15.68 7.08
N PHE A 281 -7.97 -16.83 6.47
CA PHE A 281 -8.78 -16.94 5.27
C PHE A 281 -10.28 -16.72 5.54
N SER A 282 -10.81 -17.24 6.64
CA SER A 282 -12.21 -16.98 7.04
C SER A 282 -12.45 -15.50 7.31
N SER A 283 -11.49 -14.78 7.93
CA SER A 283 -11.57 -13.33 8.15
C SER A 283 -11.81 -12.56 6.86
N ALA A 284 -11.16 -12.97 5.77
CA ALA A 284 -11.32 -12.33 4.46
C ALA A 284 -12.71 -12.58 3.88
N ILE A 285 -13.19 -13.83 3.97
CA ILE A 285 -14.48 -14.22 3.39
C ILE A 285 -15.66 -13.59 4.13
N VAL A 286 -15.61 -13.50 5.48
CA VAL A 286 -16.68 -12.88 6.27
C VAL A 286 -16.48 -11.39 6.53
N GLU A 287 -15.43 -10.78 5.96
CA GLU A 287 -15.06 -9.37 6.15
C GLU A 287 -14.92 -8.98 7.64
N ARG A 288 -14.34 -9.90 8.44
CA ARG A 288 -14.27 -9.76 9.91
C ARG A 288 -13.69 -8.42 10.36
N TYR A 289 -12.59 -7.96 9.75
CA TYR A 289 -11.85 -6.77 10.15
C TYR A 289 -12.03 -5.60 9.17
N GLY A 290 -13.08 -5.58 8.39
CA GLY A 290 -13.45 -4.47 7.52
C GLY A 290 -13.92 -3.28 8.36
N GLU A 291 -15.23 -3.20 8.63
CA GLU A 291 -15.80 -2.15 9.47
C GLU A 291 -15.81 -2.54 10.97
N GLY A 292 -15.58 -1.54 11.84
CA GLY A 292 -15.61 -1.72 13.29
C GLY A 292 -14.57 -2.70 13.82
N SER A 293 -13.39 -2.76 13.18
CA SER A 293 -12.31 -3.69 13.52
C SER A 293 -11.85 -3.61 14.96
N ASP A 294 -11.79 -2.42 15.55
CA ASP A 294 -11.32 -2.22 16.94
C ASP A 294 -12.17 -2.98 17.98
N ASN A 295 -13.50 -3.02 17.82
CA ASN A 295 -14.37 -3.80 18.69
C ASN A 295 -14.20 -5.31 18.51
N LYS A 296 -13.94 -5.74 17.27
CA LYS A 296 -13.71 -7.14 16.94
C LYS A 296 -12.37 -7.63 17.47
N GLN A 297 -11.34 -6.77 17.47
CA GLN A 297 -10.04 -7.07 18.07
C GLN A 297 -10.18 -7.44 19.57
N GLU A 298 -10.85 -6.59 20.35
CA GLU A 298 -11.08 -6.82 21.79
C GLU A 298 -11.83 -8.14 22.03
N ARG A 299 -12.90 -8.39 21.25
CA ARG A 299 -13.69 -9.62 21.38
C ARG A 299 -12.88 -10.87 21.04
N ASP A 300 -12.07 -10.83 19.99
CA ASP A 300 -11.33 -11.99 19.51
C ASP A 300 -10.20 -12.43 20.47
N VAL A 301 -9.72 -11.52 21.34
CA VAL A 301 -8.71 -11.87 22.37
C VAL A 301 -9.28 -11.96 23.80
N ALA A 302 -10.57 -11.89 23.97
CA ALA A 302 -11.19 -12.04 25.28
C ALA A 302 -10.89 -13.42 25.90
N ASP A 303 -10.72 -13.48 27.24
CA ASP A 303 -10.47 -14.75 27.92
C ASP A 303 -11.71 -15.69 27.86
N THR A 304 -12.91 -15.11 27.84
CA THR A 304 -14.21 -15.83 27.71
C THR A 304 -15.24 -14.92 27.05
N LEU A 305 -16.16 -15.50 26.28
CA LEU A 305 -17.28 -14.80 25.67
C LEU A 305 -18.61 -15.44 26.02
N PRO A 306 -19.65 -14.66 26.35
CA PRO A 306 -21.01 -15.19 26.50
C PRO A 306 -21.56 -15.72 25.18
N ASN A 307 -21.97 -16.97 25.11
CA ASN A 307 -22.63 -17.61 23.95
C ASN A 307 -21.80 -17.65 22.66
N ASP A 308 -20.47 -17.51 22.72
CA ASP A 308 -19.54 -17.58 21.60
C ASP A 308 -18.14 -17.93 22.11
N HIS A 309 -17.18 -18.16 21.23
CA HIS A 309 -15.78 -18.39 21.58
C HIS A 309 -14.87 -17.33 21.00
N SER A 310 -13.82 -16.97 21.76
CA SER A 310 -12.74 -16.11 21.29
C SER A 310 -11.67 -16.92 20.57
N MET A 311 -10.73 -16.23 19.92
CA MET A 311 -9.55 -16.88 19.35
C MET A 311 -8.65 -17.48 20.45
N ILE A 312 -8.60 -16.87 21.62
CA ILE A 312 -7.86 -17.39 22.78
C ILE A 312 -8.44 -18.73 23.23
N GLU A 313 -9.77 -18.83 23.37
CA GLU A 313 -10.46 -20.08 23.74
C GLU A 313 -10.23 -21.16 22.69
N TRP A 314 -10.41 -20.83 21.40
CA TRP A 314 -10.18 -21.77 20.31
C TRP A 314 -8.74 -22.28 20.27
N PHE A 315 -7.73 -21.40 20.38
CA PHE A 315 -6.32 -21.80 20.35
C PHE A 315 -5.90 -22.59 21.60
N ARG A 316 -6.58 -22.43 22.73
CA ARG A 316 -6.37 -23.22 23.95
C ARG A 316 -6.84 -24.67 23.80
N SER A 317 -7.87 -24.90 23.00
CA SER A 317 -8.38 -26.23 22.70
C SER A 317 -7.35 -27.09 21.96
N ASN A 318 -7.28 -28.39 22.27
CA ASN A 318 -6.39 -29.34 21.59
C ASN A 318 -7.05 -30.01 20.36
N ASP A 319 -8.20 -29.55 19.95
CA ASP A 319 -8.91 -30.00 18.75
C ASP A 319 -9.32 -28.82 17.87
N PHE A 320 -9.35 -29.05 16.56
CA PHE A 320 -9.74 -28.01 15.61
C PHE A 320 -11.22 -27.64 15.71
N ASN A 321 -12.07 -28.61 15.93
CA ASN A 321 -13.54 -28.45 15.93
C ASN A 321 -14.13 -28.04 17.27
N THR A 322 -13.32 -27.92 18.32
CA THR A 322 -13.76 -27.52 19.66
C THR A 322 -13.51 -26.03 19.88
N ASP A 323 -14.48 -25.33 20.46
CA ASP A 323 -14.43 -23.91 20.81
C ASP A 323 -14.19 -23.00 19.61
N ILE A 324 -14.67 -23.38 18.43
CA ILE A 324 -14.55 -22.54 17.21
C ILE A 324 -15.46 -21.32 17.36
N PRO A 325 -14.95 -20.09 17.13
CA PRO A 325 -15.81 -18.90 17.07
C PRO A 325 -16.94 -19.04 16.05
N ASN A 326 -18.15 -18.66 16.43
CA ASN A 326 -19.35 -18.80 15.60
C ASN A 326 -19.18 -18.18 14.21
N TRP A 327 -18.53 -17.03 14.11
CA TRP A 327 -18.32 -16.34 12.84
C TRP A 327 -17.41 -17.12 11.84
N ILE A 328 -16.59 -18.08 12.31
CA ILE A 328 -15.81 -18.99 11.44
C ILE A 328 -16.68 -20.10 10.89
N THR A 329 -17.63 -20.59 11.69
CA THR A 329 -18.48 -21.73 11.32
C THR A 329 -19.72 -21.33 10.53
N GLU A 330 -20.15 -20.08 10.61
CA GLU A 330 -21.31 -19.58 9.86
C GLU A 330 -21.02 -19.55 8.36
N PRO A 331 -21.76 -20.29 7.54
CA PRO A 331 -21.57 -20.28 6.11
C PRO A 331 -22.01 -18.95 5.53
N LYS A 332 -21.07 -18.18 4.99
CA LYS A 332 -21.37 -17.00 4.19
C LYS A 332 -20.82 -17.22 2.79
N TYR A 333 -21.72 -17.52 1.86
CA TYR A 333 -21.33 -17.57 0.45
C TYR A 333 -20.80 -16.19 0.01
N LYS A 334 -19.60 -16.17 -0.52
CA LYS A 334 -19.01 -14.97 -1.12
C LYS A 334 -18.63 -15.28 -2.57
N GLU A 335 -18.98 -14.39 -3.47
CA GLU A 335 -18.55 -14.48 -4.85
C GLU A 335 -17.03 -14.30 -4.93
N LEU A 336 -16.32 -15.26 -5.51
CA LEU A 336 -14.87 -15.18 -5.72
C LEU A 336 -14.51 -14.47 -7.03
N ASN A 337 -15.45 -14.34 -7.96
CA ASN A 337 -15.25 -13.61 -9.21
C ASN A 337 -15.26 -12.08 -8.97
N THR A 338 -14.22 -11.58 -8.29
CA THR A 338 -14.07 -10.18 -7.89
C THR A 338 -12.91 -9.49 -8.61
N THR A 339 -13.12 -8.25 -9.03
CA THR A 339 -12.12 -7.42 -9.73
C THR A 339 -11.35 -6.49 -8.79
N GLY A 340 -11.83 -6.27 -7.57
CA GLY A 340 -11.20 -5.36 -6.61
C GLY A 340 -9.91 -5.89 -5.96
N ASN A 341 -9.29 -5.06 -5.14
CA ASN A 341 -8.13 -5.39 -4.29
C ASN A 341 -8.54 -5.58 -2.81
N GLY A 342 -9.79 -5.91 -2.54
CA GLY A 342 -10.29 -6.17 -1.19
C GLY A 342 -9.73 -7.45 -0.56
N ALA A 343 -10.16 -7.75 0.66
CA ALA A 343 -9.64 -8.86 1.44
C ALA A 343 -9.77 -10.23 0.74
N VAL A 344 -10.87 -10.47 0.04
CA VAL A 344 -11.06 -11.71 -0.73
C VAL A 344 -10.03 -11.84 -1.84
N ALA A 345 -9.81 -10.76 -2.60
CA ALA A 345 -8.81 -10.73 -3.67
C ALA A 345 -7.39 -11.00 -3.13
N LYS A 346 -7.04 -10.37 -2.01
CA LYS A 346 -5.75 -10.59 -1.32
C LYS A 346 -5.63 -12.02 -0.79
N ALA A 347 -6.71 -12.60 -0.25
CA ALA A 347 -6.73 -13.99 0.18
C ALA A 347 -6.50 -14.96 -1.00
N MET A 348 -7.07 -14.69 -2.18
CA MET A 348 -6.82 -15.51 -3.38
C MET A 348 -5.36 -15.43 -3.82
N LEU A 349 -4.74 -14.24 -3.82
CA LEU A 349 -3.32 -14.09 -4.12
C LEU A 349 -2.45 -14.79 -3.05
N SER A 350 -2.83 -14.72 -1.78
CA SER A 350 -2.17 -15.47 -0.70
C SER A 350 -2.20 -16.99 -0.93
N ILE A 351 -3.33 -17.53 -1.41
CA ILE A 351 -3.43 -18.94 -1.79
C ILE A 351 -2.42 -19.27 -2.91
N LEU A 352 -2.35 -18.45 -3.96
CA LEU A 352 -1.38 -18.66 -5.04
C LEU A 352 0.07 -18.62 -4.55
N ASN A 353 0.40 -17.73 -3.60
CA ASN A 353 1.73 -17.71 -2.96
C ASN A 353 2.05 -19.01 -2.21
N LEU A 354 1.05 -19.61 -1.53
CA LEU A 354 1.24 -20.85 -0.79
C LEU A 354 1.50 -22.06 -1.69
N GLN A 355 1.05 -22.03 -2.96
CA GLN A 355 1.20 -23.15 -3.89
C GLN A 355 2.65 -23.35 -4.37
N GLN A 356 3.53 -22.35 -4.21
CA GLN A 356 4.93 -22.43 -4.65
C GLN A 356 5.04 -22.87 -6.13
N ALA A 357 4.19 -22.30 -6.99
CA ALA A 357 4.19 -22.57 -8.41
C ALA A 357 5.50 -22.11 -9.06
N LYS A 358 5.85 -22.69 -10.19
CA LYS A 358 7.01 -22.30 -10.98
C LYS A 358 6.58 -21.56 -12.24
N ASP A 359 7.45 -20.69 -12.74
CA ASP A 359 7.20 -19.99 -14.00
C ASP A 359 6.87 -20.96 -15.15
N PHE A 360 6.06 -20.54 -16.11
CA PHE A 360 5.63 -21.39 -17.22
C PHE A 360 6.78 -21.78 -18.16
N TRP A 361 7.78 -20.88 -18.35
CA TRP A 361 8.94 -21.11 -19.22
C TRP A 361 10.20 -21.46 -18.45
N GLU A 362 10.39 -20.86 -17.26
CA GLU A 362 11.57 -21.09 -16.42
C GLU A 362 11.22 -22.05 -15.27
N GLU A 363 11.18 -23.36 -15.58
CA GLU A 363 10.69 -24.42 -14.69
C GLU A 363 11.44 -24.56 -13.35
N ASP A 364 12.61 -23.94 -13.20
CA ASP A 364 13.34 -23.92 -11.93
C ASP A 364 13.06 -22.67 -11.09
N TYR A 365 12.40 -21.67 -11.66
CA TYR A 365 12.07 -20.41 -10.98
C TYR A 365 10.70 -20.49 -10.31
N ILE A 366 10.69 -20.50 -8.96
CA ILE A 366 9.44 -20.42 -8.19
C ILE A 366 8.95 -18.98 -8.22
N VAL A 367 7.72 -18.80 -8.64
CA VAL A 367 7.07 -17.48 -8.70
C VAL A 367 6.29 -17.18 -7.43
N GLY A 368 6.12 -15.88 -7.14
CA GLY A 368 5.32 -15.42 -6.01
C GLY A 368 5.47 -13.91 -5.78
N HIS A 369 4.56 -13.35 -5.05
CA HIS A 369 4.49 -11.92 -4.86
C HIS A 369 5.71 -11.34 -4.11
N SER A 370 6.23 -12.06 -3.10
CA SER A 370 7.45 -11.70 -2.37
C SER A 370 8.71 -11.62 -3.23
N ARG A 371 8.68 -12.18 -4.43
CA ARG A 371 9.77 -12.13 -5.41
C ARG A 371 9.65 -10.98 -6.40
N LYS A 372 8.64 -10.11 -6.23
CA LYS A 372 8.28 -9.02 -7.15
C LYS A 372 7.96 -9.51 -8.56
N ASP A 373 7.39 -10.71 -8.65
CA ASP A 373 6.89 -11.26 -9.91
C ASP A 373 5.62 -10.53 -10.34
N ASP A 374 5.41 -10.46 -11.66
CA ASP A 374 4.23 -9.79 -12.20
C ASP A 374 2.96 -10.60 -11.88
N ILE A 375 1.89 -9.91 -11.48
CA ILE A 375 0.54 -10.47 -11.45
C ILE A 375 0.02 -10.46 -12.88
N HIS A 376 -0.02 -11.65 -13.49
CA HIS A 376 -0.32 -11.81 -14.91
C HIS A 376 -1.75 -12.30 -15.15
N HIS A 377 -2.41 -11.74 -16.18
CA HIS A 377 -3.67 -12.28 -16.70
C HIS A 377 -3.40 -13.57 -17.50
N ILE A 378 -3.87 -14.72 -17.00
CA ILE A 378 -3.75 -15.99 -17.72
C ILE A 378 -4.46 -15.88 -19.08
N PHE A 379 -5.59 -15.19 -19.12
CA PHE A 379 -6.28 -14.81 -20.35
C PHE A 379 -6.07 -13.31 -20.60
N PRO A 380 -5.14 -12.90 -21.49
CA PRO A 380 -4.84 -11.47 -21.70
C PRO A 380 -6.05 -10.70 -22.25
N LYS A 381 -6.17 -9.43 -21.85
CA LYS A 381 -7.28 -8.55 -22.31
C LYS A 381 -7.36 -8.44 -23.83
N ALA A 382 -6.21 -8.28 -24.47
CA ALA A 382 -6.13 -8.16 -25.92
C ALA A 382 -6.52 -9.48 -26.63
N ALA A 383 -6.15 -10.63 -26.04
CA ALA A 383 -6.54 -11.93 -26.54
C ALA A 383 -8.07 -12.13 -26.46
N LEU A 384 -8.69 -11.82 -25.28
CA LEU A 384 -10.14 -11.92 -25.14
C LEU A 384 -10.88 -11.02 -26.15
N LYS A 385 -10.36 -9.82 -26.41
CA LYS A 385 -10.93 -8.92 -27.43
C LYS A 385 -10.93 -9.55 -28.81
N LYS A 386 -9.81 -10.14 -29.23
CA LYS A 386 -9.71 -10.85 -30.51
C LYS A 386 -10.68 -12.03 -30.60
N VAL A 387 -10.77 -12.83 -29.52
CA VAL A 387 -11.69 -13.97 -29.45
C VAL A 387 -13.13 -13.51 -29.60
N ILE A 388 -13.56 -12.44 -28.96
CA ILE A 388 -14.91 -11.90 -29.05
C ILE A 388 -15.19 -11.34 -30.45
N MET A 389 -14.25 -10.60 -31.06
CA MET A 389 -14.38 -10.12 -32.43
C MET A 389 -14.63 -11.26 -33.39
N ASN A 390 -13.85 -12.33 -33.28
CA ASN A 390 -13.97 -13.50 -34.15
C ASN A 390 -15.26 -14.28 -33.90
N LYS A 391 -15.61 -14.56 -32.62
CA LYS A 391 -16.79 -15.36 -32.27
C LYS A 391 -18.12 -14.66 -32.58
N ARG A 392 -18.19 -13.33 -32.39
CA ARG A 392 -19.43 -12.57 -32.53
C ARG A 392 -19.50 -11.71 -33.80
N GLY A 393 -18.44 -11.66 -34.61
CA GLY A 393 -18.39 -10.90 -35.85
C GLY A 393 -18.50 -9.37 -35.62
N VAL A 394 -17.96 -8.87 -34.52
CA VAL A 394 -18.04 -7.45 -34.11
C VAL A 394 -16.73 -6.74 -34.33
N ASN A 395 -16.79 -5.40 -34.42
CA ASN A 395 -15.59 -4.58 -34.52
C ASN A 395 -14.91 -4.40 -33.14
N GLU A 396 -13.72 -3.78 -33.12
CA GLU A 396 -12.90 -3.62 -31.91
C GLU A 396 -13.62 -2.81 -30.82
N GLN A 397 -14.31 -1.74 -31.18
CA GLN A 397 -15.03 -0.89 -30.23
C GLN A 397 -16.20 -1.67 -29.58
N GLN A 398 -16.97 -2.41 -30.39
CA GLN A 398 -18.05 -3.25 -29.91
C GLN A 398 -17.52 -4.38 -29.01
N ALA A 399 -16.41 -5.00 -29.38
CA ALA A 399 -15.79 -6.03 -28.54
C ALA A 399 -15.35 -5.48 -27.17
N LYS A 400 -14.81 -4.26 -27.12
CA LYS A 400 -14.44 -3.60 -25.87
C LYS A 400 -15.66 -3.34 -24.98
N GLU A 401 -16.74 -2.83 -25.54
CA GLU A 401 -18.00 -2.60 -24.80
C GLU A 401 -18.61 -3.89 -24.26
N ILE A 402 -18.53 -4.98 -25.04
CA ILE A 402 -18.97 -6.32 -24.61
C ILE A 402 -18.12 -6.81 -23.43
N ILE A 403 -16.79 -6.65 -23.50
CA ILE A 403 -15.90 -7.05 -22.40
C ILE A 403 -16.21 -6.29 -21.12
N GLU A 404 -16.33 -4.96 -21.20
CA GLU A 404 -16.62 -4.12 -20.04
C GLU A 404 -17.97 -4.46 -19.39
N LYS A 405 -18.95 -4.87 -20.19
CA LYS A 405 -20.32 -5.15 -19.74
C LYS A 405 -20.52 -6.59 -19.25
N GLU A 406 -19.94 -7.57 -19.95
CA GLU A 406 -20.26 -8.98 -19.76
C GLU A 406 -19.15 -9.77 -19.05
N TYR A 407 -17.91 -9.30 -19.09
CA TYR A 407 -16.74 -10.06 -18.60
C TYR A 407 -16.00 -9.36 -17.47
N LYS A 408 -15.71 -10.08 -16.39
CA LYS A 408 -14.85 -9.62 -15.31
C LYS A 408 -13.39 -9.99 -15.61
N ILE A 409 -12.79 -9.41 -16.65
CA ILE A 409 -11.44 -9.77 -17.11
C ILE A 409 -10.37 -9.54 -16.02
N ASP A 410 -10.54 -8.53 -15.17
CA ASP A 410 -9.67 -8.21 -14.04
C ASP A 410 -10.00 -9.00 -12.76
N SER A 411 -10.83 -10.05 -12.88
CA SER A 411 -11.09 -10.98 -11.78
C SER A 411 -9.80 -11.67 -11.34
N LYS A 412 -9.64 -11.85 -10.03
CA LYS A 412 -8.49 -12.60 -9.47
C LYS A 412 -8.49 -14.07 -9.89
N LEU A 413 -9.63 -14.60 -10.34
CA LEU A 413 -9.71 -15.89 -11.01
C LEU A 413 -8.93 -15.94 -12.33
N ASN A 414 -8.64 -14.81 -12.94
CA ASN A 414 -7.84 -14.72 -14.17
C ASN A 414 -6.36 -14.44 -13.92
N PHE A 415 -5.92 -14.34 -12.65
CA PHE A 415 -4.54 -13.96 -12.34
C PHE A 415 -3.68 -15.15 -11.88
N THR A 416 -2.39 -15.08 -12.18
CA THR A 416 -1.33 -15.87 -11.57
C THR A 416 -0.04 -15.05 -11.47
N PHE A 417 0.97 -15.57 -10.75
CA PHE A 417 2.29 -14.96 -10.72
C PHE A 417 3.15 -15.54 -11.83
N LEU A 418 3.83 -14.69 -12.58
CA LEU A 418 4.85 -15.07 -13.54
C LEU A 418 6.02 -14.10 -13.47
N LYS A 419 7.18 -14.56 -13.91
CA LYS A 419 8.37 -13.74 -14.03
C LYS A 419 8.11 -12.58 -15.01
N PRO A 420 8.58 -11.34 -14.72
CA PRO A 420 8.36 -10.21 -15.60
C PRO A 420 8.80 -10.44 -17.05
N SER A 421 9.92 -11.18 -17.26
CA SER A 421 10.38 -11.57 -18.61
C SER A 421 9.39 -12.44 -19.35
N THR A 422 8.83 -13.45 -18.67
CA THR A 422 7.82 -14.35 -19.24
C THR A 422 6.57 -13.59 -19.63
N ASN A 423 6.05 -12.76 -18.72
CA ASN A 423 4.85 -11.96 -18.98
C ASN A 423 5.05 -11.01 -20.18
N ARG A 424 6.15 -10.27 -20.20
CA ARG A 424 6.37 -9.17 -21.17
C ARG A 424 6.96 -9.60 -22.49
N GLN A 425 7.57 -10.77 -22.59
CA GLN A 425 8.28 -11.23 -23.81
C GLN A 425 7.67 -12.46 -24.44
N GLN A 426 7.05 -13.36 -23.65
CA GLN A 426 6.57 -14.65 -24.13
C GLN A 426 5.04 -14.66 -24.34
N ILE A 427 4.27 -14.03 -23.44
CA ILE A 427 2.81 -14.08 -23.52
C ILE A 427 2.23 -12.83 -24.18
N ILE A 428 2.59 -11.63 -23.69
CA ILE A 428 2.12 -10.33 -24.20
C ILE A 428 0.60 -10.30 -24.40
N ASP A 429 0.15 -10.42 -25.67
CA ASP A 429 -1.26 -10.36 -26.12
C ASP A 429 -1.67 -11.64 -26.88
N ILE A 430 -0.95 -12.76 -26.65
CA ILE A 430 -1.16 -14.02 -27.34
C ILE A 430 -2.35 -14.75 -26.71
N GLU A 431 -3.18 -15.36 -27.54
CA GLU A 431 -4.31 -16.17 -27.12
C GLU A 431 -3.84 -17.38 -26.29
N PRO A 432 -4.56 -17.75 -25.21
CA PRO A 432 -4.20 -18.89 -24.37
C PRO A 432 -4.05 -20.19 -25.15
N SER A 433 -4.91 -20.45 -26.14
CA SER A 433 -4.82 -21.63 -27.01
C SER A 433 -3.45 -21.73 -27.70
N VAL A 434 -2.85 -20.60 -28.06
CA VAL A 434 -1.57 -20.57 -28.78
C VAL A 434 -0.42 -20.82 -27.82
N TYR A 435 -0.29 -20.02 -26.73
CA TYR A 435 0.88 -20.15 -25.87
C TYR A 435 0.86 -21.41 -25.00
N PHE A 436 -0.32 -21.91 -24.54
CA PHE A 436 -0.37 -23.21 -23.85
C PHE A 436 -0.06 -24.38 -24.77
N LYS A 437 -0.49 -24.30 -26.04
CA LYS A 437 -0.10 -25.30 -27.04
C LYS A 437 1.42 -25.30 -27.26
N GLN A 438 2.03 -24.12 -27.43
CA GLN A 438 3.49 -24.00 -27.55
C GLN A 438 4.23 -24.62 -26.34
N LEU A 439 3.76 -24.33 -25.14
CA LEU A 439 4.33 -24.89 -23.89
C LEU A 439 4.20 -26.41 -23.85
N LEU A 440 3.06 -26.97 -24.23
CA LEU A 440 2.83 -28.43 -24.26
C LEU A 440 3.66 -29.11 -25.37
N ASP A 441 3.74 -28.49 -26.55
CA ASP A 441 4.49 -29.02 -27.70
C ASP A 441 6.02 -28.95 -27.48
N SER A 442 6.48 -28.02 -26.63
CA SER A 442 7.88 -27.94 -26.22
C SER A 442 8.35 -29.11 -25.31
N LYS A 443 7.41 -29.87 -24.73
CA LYS A 443 7.70 -31.02 -23.87
C LYS A 443 7.85 -32.29 -24.73
N THR A 444 9.04 -32.83 -24.73
CA THR A 444 9.45 -33.92 -25.62
C THR A 444 8.97 -35.30 -25.14
N SER A 445 8.74 -35.46 -23.83
CA SER A 445 8.32 -36.72 -23.22
C SER A 445 6.99 -36.58 -22.46
N GLN A 446 6.30 -37.69 -22.23
CA GLN A 446 5.09 -37.72 -21.44
C GLN A 446 5.39 -37.29 -19.98
N ALA A 447 6.52 -37.70 -19.43
CA ALA A 447 6.93 -37.31 -18.08
C ALA A 447 7.11 -35.79 -17.93
N GLU A 448 7.67 -35.10 -18.94
CA GLU A 448 7.75 -33.64 -18.95
C GLU A 448 6.38 -32.98 -19.05
N LYS A 449 5.48 -33.51 -19.86
CA LYS A 449 4.08 -33.04 -19.94
C LYS A 449 3.35 -33.21 -18.61
N ASP A 450 3.54 -34.31 -17.92
CA ASP A 450 2.94 -34.57 -16.61
C ASP A 450 3.50 -33.65 -15.55
N LYS A 451 4.82 -33.40 -15.53
CA LYS A 451 5.47 -32.42 -14.67
C LYS A 451 4.97 -31.00 -14.91
N PHE A 452 4.80 -30.62 -16.17
CA PHE A 452 4.26 -29.31 -16.52
C PHE A 452 2.80 -29.16 -16.05
N LYS A 453 1.95 -30.20 -16.27
CA LYS A 453 0.58 -30.20 -15.76
C LYS A 453 0.52 -30.14 -14.23
N GLU A 454 1.43 -30.78 -13.53
CA GLU A 454 1.54 -30.66 -12.08
C GLU A 454 1.90 -29.21 -11.65
N ASN A 455 2.80 -28.56 -12.40
CA ASN A 455 3.05 -27.14 -12.17
C ASN A 455 1.82 -26.26 -12.45
N LEU A 456 1.05 -26.55 -13.50
CA LEU A 456 -0.20 -25.84 -13.77
C LEU A 456 -1.21 -25.98 -12.61
N ARG A 457 -1.31 -27.15 -11.98
CA ARG A 457 -2.15 -27.34 -10.78
C ARG A 457 -1.73 -26.43 -9.63
N ARG A 458 -0.45 -26.16 -9.48
CA ARG A 458 0.06 -25.17 -8.51
C ARG A 458 -0.33 -23.73 -8.85
N HIS A 459 -0.60 -23.45 -10.12
CA HIS A 459 -1.23 -22.20 -10.55
C HIS A 459 -2.76 -22.23 -10.43
N LEU A 460 -3.35 -23.27 -9.85
CA LEU A 460 -4.78 -23.58 -9.86
C LEU A 460 -5.34 -23.64 -11.29
N ILE A 461 -4.67 -24.38 -12.13
CA ILE A 461 -5.08 -24.71 -13.50
C ILE A 461 -5.07 -26.24 -13.62
N ASP A 462 -6.22 -26.86 -13.52
CA ASP A 462 -6.39 -28.30 -13.72
C ASP A 462 -6.64 -28.66 -15.19
N ASN A 463 -7.05 -29.89 -15.47
CA ASN A 463 -7.32 -30.31 -16.82
C ASN A 463 -8.56 -29.60 -17.42
N GLU A 464 -9.62 -29.32 -16.64
CA GLU A 464 -10.78 -28.58 -17.08
C GLU A 464 -10.42 -27.13 -17.45
N CYS A 465 -9.64 -26.47 -16.63
CA CYS A 465 -9.09 -25.14 -16.89
C CYS A 465 -8.22 -25.14 -18.16
N LEU A 466 -7.31 -26.12 -18.28
CA LEU A 466 -6.40 -26.21 -19.42
C LEU A 466 -7.15 -26.44 -20.74
N GLU A 467 -8.16 -27.32 -20.75
CA GLU A 467 -9.02 -27.54 -21.92
C GLU A 467 -9.76 -26.25 -22.33
N ALA A 468 -10.30 -25.51 -21.36
CA ALA A 468 -10.96 -24.23 -21.62
C ALA A 468 -9.98 -23.19 -22.22
N LEU A 469 -8.76 -23.11 -21.69
CA LEU A 469 -7.71 -22.23 -22.21
C LEU A 469 -7.26 -22.61 -23.61
N LEU A 470 -7.14 -23.93 -23.94
CA LEU A 470 -6.81 -24.42 -25.29
C LEU A 470 -7.92 -24.16 -26.31
N GLN A 471 -9.14 -23.86 -25.86
CA GLN A 471 -10.29 -23.51 -26.70
C GLN A 471 -10.62 -22.03 -26.71
N ASP A 472 -9.83 -21.22 -26.04
CA ASP A 472 -10.07 -19.78 -25.78
C ASP A 472 -11.47 -19.53 -25.22
N ASP A 473 -11.91 -20.37 -24.28
CA ASP A 473 -13.19 -20.26 -23.58
C ASP A 473 -13.00 -19.65 -22.20
N PHE A 474 -13.09 -18.31 -22.14
CA PHE A 474 -12.88 -17.54 -20.92
C PHE A 474 -13.89 -17.90 -19.81
N GLU A 475 -15.19 -18.03 -20.15
CA GLU A 475 -16.24 -18.26 -19.16
C GLU A 475 -16.09 -19.65 -18.51
N ARG A 476 -15.84 -20.67 -19.32
CA ARG A 476 -15.55 -22.02 -18.83
C ARG A 476 -14.29 -22.05 -17.97
N PHE A 477 -13.24 -21.36 -18.38
CA PHE A 477 -11.99 -21.23 -17.60
C PHE A 477 -12.24 -20.60 -16.23
N ILE A 478 -12.94 -19.45 -16.17
CA ILE A 478 -13.24 -18.75 -14.89
C ILE A 478 -14.09 -19.64 -13.97
N SER A 479 -15.12 -20.31 -14.53
CA SER A 479 -15.99 -21.21 -13.75
C SER A 479 -15.23 -22.42 -13.20
N ALA A 480 -14.39 -23.05 -13.99
CA ALA A 480 -13.57 -24.17 -13.54
C ALA A 480 -12.58 -23.74 -12.45
N ARG A 481 -11.92 -22.60 -12.65
CA ARG A 481 -10.94 -22.10 -11.70
C ARG A 481 -11.57 -21.62 -10.38
N GLU A 482 -12.80 -21.11 -10.42
CA GLU A 482 -13.55 -20.76 -9.21
C GLU A 482 -13.78 -21.99 -8.32
N LYS A 483 -14.09 -23.15 -8.90
CA LYS A 483 -14.23 -24.41 -8.15
C LYS A 483 -12.93 -24.80 -7.43
N LEU A 484 -11.78 -24.61 -8.09
CA LEU A 484 -10.47 -24.89 -7.49
C LEU A 484 -10.17 -23.94 -6.32
N PHE A 485 -10.43 -22.65 -6.46
CA PHE A 485 -10.27 -21.71 -5.34
C PHE A 485 -11.21 -22.04 -4.18
N LYS A 486 -12.47 -22.40 -4.43
CA LYS A 486 -13.39 -22.84 -3.38
C LYS A 486 -12.85 -24.06 -2.65
N PHE A 487 -12.36 -25.06 -3.38
CA PHE A 487 -11.73 -26.25 -2.79
C PHE A 487 -10.51 -25.89 -1.94
N GLU A 488 -9.63 -24.98 -2.40
CA GLU A 488 -8.48 -24.51 -1.62
C GLU A 488 -8.92 -23.78 -0.35
N PHE A 489 -9.90 -22.89 -0.40
CA PHE A 489 -10.44 -22.25 0.80
C PHE A 489 -10.98 -23.28 1.81
N GLU A 490 -11.72 -24.28 1.36
CA GLU A 490 -12.25 -25.35 2.22
C GLU A 490 -11.13 -26.19 2.84
N SER A 491 -10.08 -26.52 2.07
CA SER A 491 -8.88 -27.23 2.57
C SER A 491 -8.15 -26.46 3.67
N LEU A 492 -8.22 -25.11 3.62
CA LEU A 492 -7.65 -24.21 4.62
C LEU A 492 -8.58 -24.01 5.83
N GLY A 493 -9.73 -24.69 5.89
CA GLY A 493 -10.67 -24.66 7.00
C GLY A 493 -11.72 -23.55 6.92
N VAL A 494 -11.87 -22.88 5.76
CA VAL A 494 -12.97 -21.94 5.52
C VAL A 494 -14.26 -22.71 5.27
N LYS A 495 -15.36 -22.32 5.91
CA LYS A 495 -16.65 -22.98 5.77
C LYS A 495 -17.55 -22.22 4.79
N GLY A 496 -18.50 -22.93 4.14
CA GLY A 496 -19.61 -22.33 3.42
C GLY A 496 -19.47 -22.18 1.92
N PHE A 497 -18.49 -22.83 1.27
CA PHE A 497 -18.42 -22.92 -0.18
C PHE A 497 -19.08 -24.18 -0.77
N SER A 498 -19.36 -25.20 0.05
CA SER A 498 -20.12 -26.38 -0.41
C SER A 498 -21.50 -25.94 -0.88
N ASP A 499 -21.87 -26.37 -2.08
CA ASP A 499 -23.16 -26.11 -2.69
C ASP A 499 -24.27 -26.44 -1.70
N LYS A 500 -25.12 -25.46 -1.35
CA LYS A 500 -26.44 -25.81 -0.86
C LYS A 500 -27.02 -26.73 -1.92
N LYS A 501 -27.25 -28.00 -1.60
CA LYS A 501 -28.23 -28.78 -2.33
C LYS A 501 -29.45 -27.89 -2.45
N ILE A 502 -29.77 -27.46 -3.67
CA ILE A 502 -31.07 -26.88 -3.96
C ILE A 502 -32.02 -28.03 -3.64
N ASP A 503 -32.60 -28.03 -2.46
CA ASP A 503 -33.74 -28.86 -2.13
C ASP A 503 -34.87 -28.38 -3.06
N ASN A 504 -34.95 -29.04 -4.23
CA ASN A 504 -36.10 -29.00 -5.12
C ASN A 504 -37.25 -29.73 -4.39
N ASN A 505 -37.84 -29.08 -3.40
CA ASN A 505 -39.11 -29.44 -2.78
C ASN A 505 -39.91 -28.16 -2.60
N ASP A 506 -40.36 -27.57 -3.67
CA ASP A 506 -41.59 -26.80 -3.73
C ASP A 506 -42.44 -27.40 -4.88
N ASN A 507 -43.27 -28.38 -4.46
CA ASN A 507 -44.50 -28.77 -5.14
C ASN A 507 -45.65 -27.92 -4.62
#